data_15fc93aac94e50c200de67f35171f4d4
#
_entry.id   15fc93aac94e50c200de67f35171f4d4
#
_cell.length_a   1.000
_cell.length_b   1.000
_cell.length_c   1.000
_cell.angle_alpha   90.00
_cell.angle_beta   90.00
_cell.angle_gamma   90.00
#
_symmetry.space_group_name_H-M   'P 1'
#
loop_
_entity.id
_entity.type
_entity.pdbx_description
1 polymer ?
#
loop_
_entity_poly.entity_id
_entity_poly.type
_entity_poly.pdbx_seq_one_letter_code
_entity_poly.pdbx_strand_id
1 'polypeptide(L)'
;MPPIPPPTREGVTTTTPVPLHWCRYTPTAPRSGLVVLHGGPGAHHEYLLPQLLFLAEARDCLLYDQRGGGRSKTDDRTPITWHTHVDDLTAVLAECAPGPLTLVGYSWGALLALLYTLEASAGRAGPMPARLVLLDPAPASRAFRATFEAEFARRQAGPEVQALRAALDASGLRERDPAAYRQRTFELSVAGYFADPDRARDLTPFRVTGRVQQSTWESLGDFDLLPALRTLRVPALVVHGRQDPIPLASAAAVAEALGARTCWLDDCGHVPYVEQPAALREAVTRFLDDTEGLVTG
;
A
#
# COMPACT_ATOMS: atom_id res chain seq x y z
N MET A 1 10.27 11.11 13.98
CA MET A 1 9.98 9.68 13.80
C MET A 1 11.17 8.85 14.25
N PRO A 2 10.98 7.63 14.77
CA PRO A 2 12.11 6.72 15.04
C PRO A 2 12.83 6.39 13.72
N PRO A 3 14.15 6.18 13.76
CA PRO A 3 14.91 5.81 12.57
C PRO A 3 14.47 4.43 12.05
N ILE A 4 14.48 4.26 10.73
CA ILE A 4 14.25 2.96 10.10
C ILE A 4 15.49 2.09 10.40
N PRO A 5 15.34 0.93 11.05
CA PRO A 5 16.47 0.04 11.27
C PRO A 5 16.97 -0.54 9.94
N PRO A 6 18.27 -0.91 9.84
CA PRO A 6 18.80 -1.52 8.64
C PRO A 6 18.10 -2.87 8.38
N PRO A 7 17.84 -3.23 7.12
CA PRO A 7 17.29 -4.54 6.78
C PRO A 7 18.30 -5.65 7.07
N THR A 8 17.81 -6.87 7.30
CA THR A 8 18.64 -8.07 7.45
C THR A 8 19.39 -8.40 6.15
N ARG A 9 18.73 -8.16 5.02
CA ARG A 9 19.29 -8.29 3.66
C ARG A 9 18.61 -7.30 2.73
N GLU A 10 19.35 -6.85 1.72
CA GLU A 10 18.79 -6.07 0.61
C GLU A 10 19.50 -6.44 -0.70
N GLY A 11 18.88 -6.11 -1.83
CA GLY A 11 19.43 -6.39 -3.15
C GLY A 11 18.54 -5.84 -4.25
N VAL A 12 18.82 -6.32 -5.45
CA VAL A 12 17.99 -6.05 -6.63
C VAL A 12 17.63 -7.37 -7.30
N THR A 13 16.50 -7.41 -7.99
CA THR A 13 16.11 -8.57 -8.79
C THR A 13 17.03 -8.72 -10.00
N THR A 14 17.22 -9.96 -10.44
CA THR A 14 18.04 -10.32 -11.60
C THR A 14 17.21 -10.84 -12.78
N THR A 15 15.96 -11.21 -12.52
CA THR A 15 15.04 -11.82 -13.50
C THR A 15 14.06 -10.82 -14.12
N THR A 16 14.01 -9.59 -13.61
CA THR A 16 13.13 -8.54 -14.13
C THR A 16 13.86 -7.67 -15.17
N PRO A 17 13.16 -7.16 -16.21
CA PRO A 17 13.77 -6.27 -17.22
C PRO A 17 14.39 -4.98 -16.63
N VAL A 18 13.81 -4.48 -15.56
CA VAL A 18 14.36 -3.39 -14.75
C VAL A 18 14.68 -3.98 -13.38
N PRO A 19 15.92 -3.88 -12.88
CA PRO A 19 16.27 -4.34 -11.53
C PRO A 19 15.39 -3.67 -10.48
N LEU A 20 14.67 -4.45 -9.69
CA LEU A 20 13.80 -3.96 -8.63
C LEU A 20 14.51 -4.08 -7.29
N HIS A 21 14.65 -2.98 -6.60
CA HIS A 21 15.22 -2.96 -5.26
C HIS A 21 14.29 -3.64 -4.27
N TRP A 22 14.83 -4.55 -3.47
CA TRP A 22 14.12 -5.21 -2.38
C TRP A 22 14.93 -5.18 -1.09
N CYS A 23 14.23 -5.21 0.03
CA CYS A 23 14.82 -5.39 1.35
C CYS A 23 14.02 -6.39 2.17
N ARG A 24 14.68 -6.99 3.15
CA ARG A 24 14.11 -8.06 3.96
C ARG A 24 14.43 -7.84 5.43
N TYR A 25 13.45 -8.10 6.25
CA TYR A 25 13.56 -8.11 7.71
C TYR A 25 13.17 -9.51 8.18
N THR A 26 14.16 -10.28 8.67
CA THR A 26 13.97 -11.68 9.05
C THR A 26 14.25 -11.83 10.54
N PRO A 27 13.30 -12.29 11.36
CA PRO A 27 13.54 -12.63 12.76
C PRO A 27 14.38 -13.92 12.87
N THR A 28 14.92 -14.20 14.06
CA THR A 28 15.75 -15.39 14.29
C THR A 28 15.05 -16.71 13.97
N ALA A 29 13.73 -16.79 14.21
CA ALA A 29 12.91 -17.97 13.92
C ALA A 29 11.59 -17.55 13.24
N PRO A 30 11.60 -17.33 11.93
CA PRO A 30 10.40 -16.89 11.21
C PRO A 30 9.36 -18.02 11.15
N ARG A 31 8.09 -17.68 11.39
CA ARG A 31 6.96 -18.62 11.28
C ARG A 31 6.52 -18.81 9.82
N SER A 32 6.50 -17.72 9.04
CA SER A 32 6.02 -17.71 7.64
C SER A 32 6.61 -16.52 6.88
N GLY A 33 6.39 -16.47 5.57
CA GLY A 33 6.80 -15.36 4.71
C GLY A 33 5.67 -14.37 4.44
N LEU A 34 6.03 -13.09 4.42
CA LEU A 34 5.16 -11.99 4.02
C LEU A 34 5.82 -11.18 2.90
N VAL A 35 5.03 -10.70 1.96
CA VAL A 35 5.46 -9.68 0.99
C VAL A 35 4.58 -8.45 1.14
N VAL A 36 5.20 -7.32 1.45
CA VAL A 36 4.51 -6.04 1.65
C VAL A 36 4.57 -5.23 0.36
N LEU A 37 3.38 -4.87 -0.14
CA LEU A 37 3.19 -4.09 -1.36
C LEU A 37 2.80 -2.66 -0.99
N HIS A 38 3.67 -1.70 -1.30
CA HIS A 38 3.42 -0.30 -1.00
C HIS A 38 2.33 0.30 -1.90
N GLY A 39 1.73 1.40 -1.44
CA GLY A 39 0.72 2.16 -2.14
C GLY A 39 1.27 3.11 -3.21
N GLY A 40 0.33 3.86 -3.84
CA GLY A 40 0.58 4.89 -4.85
C GLY A 40 1.48 4.41 -5.96
N PRO A 41 1.06 3.87 -7.10
CA PRO A 41 2.02 3.38 -8.07
C PRO A 41 3.07 4.48 -8.36
N GLY A 42 4.37 4.10 -8.37
CA GLY A 42 5.47 5.05 -8.49
C GLY A 42 6.01 5.65 -7.18
N ALA A 43 5.51 5.21 -6.00
CA ALA A 43 6.11 5.50 -4.69
C ALA A 43 7.22 4.49 -4.34
N HIS A 44 7.51 4.27 -3.05
CA HIS A 44 8.50 3.33 -2.55
C HIS A 44 8.08 2.78 -1.18
N HIS A 45 8.71 1.68 -0.73
CA HIS A 45 8.32 1.00 0.50
C HIS A 45 8.67 1.74 1.79
N GLU A 46 9.70 2.59 1.79
CA GLU A 46 10.25 3.19 3.03
C GLU A 46 9.23 4.05 3.79
N TYR A 47 8.23 4.63 3.12
CA TYR A 47 7.23 5.45 3.83
C TYR A 47 6.27 4.62 4.72
N LEU A 48 6.27 3.30 4.57
CA LEU A 48 5.55 2.38 5.45
C LEU A 48 6.35 2.03 6.72
N LEU A 49 7.61 2.46 6.78
CA LEU A 49 8.55 2.11 7.83
C LEU A 49 8.82 3.32 8.76
N PRO A 50 9.11 3.06 10.03
CA PRO A 50 9.22 1.74 10.66
C PRO A 50 7.89 1.14 11.12
N GLN A 51 6.75 1.80 10.87
CA GLN A 51 5.45 1.48 11.47
C GLN A 51 4.98 0.05 11.17
N LEU A 52 5.24 -0.48 9.96
CA LEU A 52 4.85 -1.85 9.60
C LEU A 52 5.89 -2.92 10.00
N LEU A 53 7.00 -2.57 10.65
CA LEU A 53 8.00 -3.56 11.06
C LEU A 53 7.52 -4.55 12.13
N PHE A 54 6.38 -4.31 12.78
CA PHE A 54 5.77 -5.31 13.64
C PHE A 54 5.47 -6.62 12.89
N LEU A 55 5.28 -6.56 11.57
CA LEU A 55 5.11 -7.74 10.71
C LEU A 55 6.35 -8.65 10.74
N ALA A 56 7.53 -8.06 10.88
CA ALA A 56 8.80 -8.77 10.88
C ALA A 56 9.21 -9.32 12.26
N GLU A 57 8.44 -9.09 13.32
CA GLU A 57 8.76 -9.59 14.65
C GLU A 57 8.68 -11.12 14.75
N ALA A 58 7.78 -11.74 13.99
CA ALA A 58 7.59 -13.18 13.97
C ALA A 58 7.64 -13.81 12.57
N ARG A 59 7.77 -13.02 11.52
CA ARG A 59 7.64 -13.46 10.12
C ARG A 59 8.75 -12.88 9.26
N ASP A 60 9.15 -13.62 8.24
CA ASP A 60 10.10 -13.14 7.24
C ASP A 60 9.38 -12.14 6.32
N CYS A 61 9.77 -10.88 6.40
CA CYS A 61 9.08 -9.77 5.75
C CYS A 61 9.92 -9.21 4.59
N LEU A 62 9.47 -9.41 3.36
CA LEU A 62 10.02 -8.85 2.14
C LEU A 62 9.25 -7.60 1.74
N LEU A 63 9.98 -6.51 1.46
CA LEU A 63 9.46 -5.30 0.83
C LEU A 63 10.24 -5.04 -0.45
N TYR A 64 9.63 -4.46 -1.47
CA TYR A 64 10.34 -4.04 -2.66
C TYR A 64 9.77 -2.73 -3.21
N ASP A 65 10.60 -1.97 -3.91
CA ASP A 65 10.15 -0.82 -4.67
C ASP A 65 9.60 -1.28 -6.02
N GLN A 66 8.35 -0.97 -6.28
CA GLN A 66 7.72 -1.26 -7.57
C GLN A 66 8.38 -0.44 -8.68
N ARG A 67 8.37 -0.99 -9.92
CA ARG A 67 9.01 -0.37 -11.08
C ARG A 67 8.66 1.11 -11.24
N GLY A 68 9.69 1.92 -11.46
CA GLY A 68 9.57 3.36 -11.66
C GLY A 68 9.47 4.19 -10.40
N GLY A 69 9.42 3.56 -9.21
CA GLY A 69 9.43 4.20 -7.89
C GLY A 69 10.74 3.99 -7.13
N GLY A 70 10.95 4.74 -6.07
CA GLY A 70 12.04 4.58 -5.13
C GLY A 70 13.42 4.36 -5.75
N ARG A 71 14.01 3.21 -5.43
CA ARG A 71 15.31 2.76 -5.96
C ARG A 71 15.15 1.91 -7.25
N SER A 72 13.91 1.54 -7.64
CA SER A 72 13.60 0.78 -8.88
C SER A 72 13.30 1.71 -10.05
N LYS A 73 14.11 2.75 -10.22
CA LYS A 73 13.94 3.76 -11.29
C LYS A 73 14.27 3.17 -12.65
N THR A 74 13.64 3.72 -13.68
CA THR A 74 13.94 3.41 -15.07
C THR A 74 13.86 4.67 -15.91
N ASP A 75 14.80 4.80 -16.87
CA ASP A 75 14.78 5.84 -17.90
C ASP A 75 13.92 5.44 -19.10
N ASP A 76 13.51 4.17 -19.18
CA ASP A 76 12.55 3.71 -20.17
C ASP A 76 11.22 4.44 -19.99
N ARG A 77 10.72 5.04 -21.07
CA ARG A 77 9.47 5.79 -21.09
C ARG A 77 8.27 4.98 -21.53
N THR A 78 8.46 3.68 -21.80
CA THR A 78 7.35 2.76 -22.05
C THR A 78 6.35 2.84 -20.89
N PRO A 79 5.05 2.95 -21.15
CA PRO A 79 4.04 3.00 -20.11
C PRO A 79 4.12 1.81 -19.18
N ILE A 80 4.22 2.07 -17.88
CA ILE A 80 4.14 1.04 -16.86
C ILE A 80 2.67 0.83 -16.54
N THR A 81 2.18 -0.38 -16.84
CA THR A 81 0.78 -0.76 -16.70
C THR A 81 0.55 -1.61 -15.45
N TRP A 82 -0.71 -1.86 -15.12
CA TRP A 82 -1.00 -2.80 -14.04
C TRP A 82 -0.50 -4.23 -14.34
N HIS A 83 -0.50 -4.66 -15.61
CA HIS A 83 0.10 -5.92 -16.02
C HIS A 83 1.61 -5.95 -15.73
N THR A 84 2.31 -4.84 -16.04
CA THR A 84 3.74 -4.71 -15.71
C THR A 84 4.00 -4.94 -14.22
N HIS A 85 3.14 -4.38 -13.35
CA HIS A 85 3.28 -4.57 -11.91
C HIS A 85 2.97 -6.01 -11.46
N VAL A 86 2.03 -6.70 -12.11
CA VAL A 86 1.73 -8.11 -11.84
C VAL A 86 2.88 -9.01 -12.30
N ASP A 87 3.44 -8.77 -13.48
CA ASP A 87 4.60 -9.50 -14.00
C ASP A 87 5.82 -9.33 -13.10
N ASP A 88 6.09 -8.10 -12.68
CA ASP A 88 7.16 -7.79 -11.74
C ASP A 88 6.97 -8.48 -10.38
N LEU A 89 5.77 -8.43 -9.83
CA LEU A 89 5.46 -9.14 -8.58
C LEU A 89 5.66 -10.66 -8.75
N THR A 90 5.24 -11.23 -9.87
CA THR A 90 5.47 -12.65 -10.19
C THR A 90 6.96 -12.99 -10.15
N ALA A 91 7.80 -12.17 -10.78
CA ALA A 91 9.24 -12.37 -10.79
C ALA A 91 9.87 -12.19 -9.39
N VAL A 92 9.46 -11.16 -8.64
CA VAL A 92 9.90 -10.92 -7.25
C VAL A 92 9.57 -12.12 -6.36
N LEU A 93 8.35 -12.67 -6.48
CA LEU A 93 7.94 -13.84 -5.70
C LEU A 93 8.78 -15.07 -6.05
N ALA A 94 9.00 -15.30 -7.33
CA ALA A 94 9.80 -16.45 -7.79
C ALA A 94 11.26 -16.37 -7.35
N GLU A 95 11.86 -15.17 -7.42
CA GLU A 95 13.28 -14.97 -7.11
C GLU A 95 13.55 -14.81 -5.61
N CYS A 96 12.69 -14.04 -4.91
CA CYS A 96 12.98 -13.60 -3.56
C CYS A 96 12.17 -14.30 -2.48
N ALA A 97 11.02 -14.89 -2.80
CA ALA A 97 10.07 -15.37 -1.78
C ALA A 97 9.42 -16.71 -2.17
N PRO A 98 10.19 -17.78 -2.45
CA PRO A 98 9.62 -19.08 -2.80
C PRO A 98 8.86 -19.69 -1.61
N GLY A 99 7.62 -20.12 -1.84
CA GLY A 99 6.78 -20.82 -0.85
C GLY A 99 5.43 -20.16 -0.60
N PRO A 100 4.64 -20.71 0.33
CA PRO A 100 3.34 -20.16 0.69
C PRO A 100 3.49 -18.76 1.30
N LEU A 101 2.90 -17.75 0.69
CA LEU A 101 3.08 -16.35 1.06
C LEU A 101 1.79 -15.68 1.47
N THR A 102 1.91 -14.74 2.40
CA THR A 102 0.89 -13.72 2.62
C THR A 102 1.26 -12.45 1.85
N LEU A 103 0.36 -11.94 1.03
CA LEU A 103 0.49 -10.61 0.46
C LEU A 103 -0.16 -9.59 1.42
N VAL A 104 0.62 -8.62 1.85
CA VAL A 104 0.15 -7.49 2.64
C VAL A 104 0.19 -6.26 1.75
N GLY A 105 -0.95 -5.79 1.29
CA GLY A 105 -1.02 -4.63 0.40
C GLY A 105 -1.60 -3.42 1.11
N TYR A 106 -1.01 -2.24 0.87
CA TYR A 106 -1.54 -0.97 1.31
C TYR A 106 -1.99 -0.14 0.11
N SER A 107 -3.22 0.39 0.14
CA SER A 107 -3.76 1.27 -0.90
C SER A 107 -3.66 0.63 -2.30
N TRP A 108 -2.93 1.23 -3.24
CA TRP A 108 -2.60 0.63 -4.54
C TRP A 108 -1.96 -0.77 -4.39
N GLY A 109 -1.09 -0.97 -3.40
CA GLY A 109 -0.49 -2.29 -3.15
C GLY A 109 -1.53 -3.35 -2.81
N ALA A 110 -2.64 -2.98 -2.16
CA ALA A 110 -3.77 -3.88 -1.94
C ALA A 110 -4.51 -4.20 -3.25
N LEU A 111 -4.71 -3.21 -4.11
CA LEU A 111 -5.28 -3.45 -5.45
C LEU A 111 -4.36 -4.34 -6.30
N LEU A 112 -3.05 -4.12 -6.24
CA LEU A 112 -2.05 -4.98 -6.91
C LEU A 112 -2.11 -6.42 -6.39
N ALA A 113 -2.26 -6.62 -5.08
CA ALA A 113 -2.45 -7.96 -4.50
C ALA A 113 -3.71 -8.65 -5.04
N LEU A 114 -4.82 -7.91 -5.21
CA LEU A 114 -6.05 -8.42 -5.80
C LEU A 114 -5.87 -8.78 -7.29
N LEU A 115 -5.27 -7.89 -8.08
CA LEU A 115 -4.99 -8.12 -9.50
C LEU A 115 -4.08 -9.35 -9.68
N TYR A 116 -2.99 -9.43 -8.91
CA TYR A 116 -2.11 -10.59 -8.93
C TYR A 116 -2.87 -11.88 -8.60
N THR A 117 -3.70 -11.87 -7.56
CA THR A 117 -4.45 -13.05 -7.12
C THR A 117 -5.44 -13.53 -8.20
N LEU A 118 -6.10 -12.60 -8.90
CA LEU A 118 -6.96 -12.93 -10.04
C LEU A 118 -6.17 -13.54 -11.20
N GLU A 119 -5.02 -12.98 -11.55
CA GLU A 119 -4.16 -13.51 -12.60
C GLU A 119 -3.57 -14.89 -12.21
N ALA A 120 -3.16 -15.07 -10.96
CA ALA A 120 -2.69 -16.35 -10.44
C ALA A 120 -3.79 -17.41 -10.45
N SER A 121 -5.03 -17.06 -10.06
CA SER A 121 -6.17 -17.98 -10.10
C SER A 121 -6.53 -18.43 -11.52
N ALA A 122 -6.20 -17.62 -12.51
CA ALA A 122 -6.40 -17.90 -13.93
C ALA A 122 -5.19 -18.59 -14.59
N GLY A 123 -4.13 -18.90 -13.83
CA GLY A 123 -2.90 -19.50 -14.35
C GLY A 123 -2.03 -18.56 -15.18
N ARG A 124 -2.20 -17.23 -15.06
CA ARG A 124 -1.47 -16.22 -15.83
C ARG A 124 -0.40 -15.48 -15.00
N ALA A 125 -0.30 -15.77 -13.71
CA ALA A 125 0.74 -15.26 -12.83
C ALA A 125 1.39 -16.42 -12.05
N GLY A 126 2.19 -16.10 -11.02
CA GLY A 126 2.84 -17.07 -10.16
C GLY A 126 1.87 -17.81 -9.22
N PRO A 127 2.37 -18.40 -8.12
CA PRO A 127 1.54 -19.18 -7.21
C PRO A 127 0.46 -18.32 -6.52
N MET A 128 -0.67 -18.95 -6.20
CA MET A 128 -1.71 -18.33 -5.40
C MET A 128 -1.16 -17.90 -4.03
N PRO A 129 -1.48 -16.68 -3.56
CA PRO A 129 -1.16 -16.32 -2.20
C PRO A 129 -1.96 -17.19 -1.21
N ALA A 130 -1.32 -17.57 -0.13
CA ALA A 130 -1.96 -18.32 0.94
C ALA A 130 -2.97 -17.47 1.72
N ARG A 131 -2.72 -16.16 1.81
CA ARG A 131 -3.53 -15.17 2.54
C ARG A 131 -3.37 -13.78 1.94
N LEU A 132 -4.38 -12.93 2.15
CA LEU A 132 -4.35 -11.51 1.81
C LEU A 132 -4.61 -10.65 3.05
N VAL A 133 -3.79 -9.61 3.25
CA VAL A 133 -4.05 -8.52 4.18
C VAL A 133 -4.12 -7.24 3.37
N LEU A 134 -5.29 -6.63 3.32
CA LEU A 134 -5.60 -5.46 2.51
C LEU A 134 -5.82 -4.26 3.42
N LEU A 135 -4.87 -3.36 3.43
CA LEU A 135 -4.87 -2.16 4.26
C LEU A 135 -5.33 -0.97 3.42
N ASP A 136 -6.46 -0.37 3.78
CA ASP A 136 -7.10 0.73 3.06
C ASP A 136 -7.04 0.53 1.53
N PRO A 137 -7.63 -0.57 1.02
CA PRO A 137 -7.48 -0.96 -0.37
C PRO A 137 -7.94 0.14 -1.31
N ALA A 138 -7.13 0.44 -2.32
CA ALA A 138 -7.55 1.31 -3.41
C ALA A 138 -8.83 0.75 -4.07
N PRO A 139 -9.68 1.62 -4.63
CA PRO A 139 -10.98 1.21 -5.19
C PRO A 139 -10.84 0.09 -6.22
N ALA A 140 -11.65 -0.96 -6.05
CA ALA A 140 -11.67 -2.12 -6.94
C ALA A 140 -12.60 -1.92 -8.16
N SER A 141 -13.14 -0.73 -8.35
CA SER A 141 -13.92 -0.37 -9.53
C SER A 141 -13.74 1.11 -9.91
N ARG A 142 -13.98 1.41 -11.19
CA ARG A 142 -13.92 2.78 -11.71
C ARG A 142 -14.92 3.71 -11.00
N ALA A 143 -16.10 3.22 -10.66
CA ALA A 143 -17.13 3.99 -9.98
C ALA A 143 -16.68 4.44 -8.59
N PHE A 144 -16.15 3.53 -7.76
CA PHE A 144 -15.62 3.88 -6.45
C PHE A 144 -14.39 4.78 -6.54
N ARG A 145 -13.56 4.61 -7.58
CA ARG A 145 -12.44 5.50 -7.81
C ARG A 145 -12.87 6.93 -8.07
N ALA A 146 -13.89 7.16 -8.89
CA ALA A 146 -14.43 8.50 -9.14
C ALA A 146 -14.95 9.15 -7.86
N THR A 147 -15.63 8.38 -6.99
CA THR A 147 -16.09 8.85 -5.68
C THR A 147 -14.92 9.26 -4.77
N PHE A 148 -13.87 8.44 -4.73
CA PHE A 148 -12.65 8.75 -3.97
C PHE A 148 -11.99 10.04 -4.48
N GLU A 149 -11.78 10.17 -5.79
CA GLU A 149 -11.14 11.35 -6.39
C GLU A 149 -11.89 12.65 -6.04
N ALA A 150 -13.22 12.61 -6.11
CA ALA A 150 -14.08 13.74 -5.73
C ALA A 150 -13.99 14.06 -4.23
N GLU A 151 -14.04 13.06 -3.37
CA GLU A 151 -13.95 13.25 -1.92
C GLU A 151 -12.57 13.77 -1.49
N PHE A 152 -11.50 13.22 -2.04
CA PHE A 152 -10.15 13.70 -1.76
C PHE A 152 -9.97 15.16 -2.19
N ALA A 153 -10.43 15.53 -3.39
CA ALA A 153 -10.41 16.92 -3.85
C ALA A 153 -11.22 17.85 -2.94
N ARG A 154 -12.39 17.41 -2.48
CA ARG A 154 -13.23 18.15 -1.54
C ARG A 154 -12.49 18.42 -0.22
N ARG A 155 -11.84 17.40 0.35
CA ARG A 155 -11.05 17.53 1.60
C ARG A 155 -9.87 18.46 1.41
N GLN A 156 -9.12 18.34 0.31
CA GLN A 156 -8.00 19.23 0.00
C GLN A 156 -8.39 20.69 -0.18
N ALA A 157 -9.63 20.95 -0.61
CA ALA A 157 -10.20 22.29 -0.70
C ALA A 157 -10.92 22.72 0.61
N GLY A 158 -11.01 21.85 1.60
CA GLY A 158 -11.72 22.10 2.86
C GLY A 158 -11.07 23.18 3.73
N PRO A 159 -11.86 23.84 4.61
CA PRO A 159 -11.41 24.98 5.39
C PRO A 159 -10.20 24.66 6.29
N GLU A 160 -10.12 23.47 6.84
CA GLU A 160 -9.02 23.02 7.71
C GLU A 160 -7.69 22.98 6.95
N VAL A 161 -7.65 22.32 5.80
CA VAL A 161 -6.43 22.23 4.96
C VAL A 161 -6.06 23.62 4.42
N GLN A 162 -7.04 24.42 4.04
CA GLN A 162 -6.80 25.80 3.57
C GLN A 162 -6.25 26.70 4.69
N ALA A 163 -6.73 26.56 5.92
CA ALA A 163 -6.18 27.28 7.07
C ALA A 163 -4.71 26.89 7.34
N LEU A 164 -4.39 25.59 7.26
CA LEU A 164 -3.01 25.12 7.40
C LEU A 164 -2.09 25.64 6.29
N ARG A 165 -2.58 25.73 5.04
CA ARG A 165 -1.85 26.33 3.91
C ARG A 165 -1.60 27.82 4.13
N ALA A 166 -2.63 28.58 4.51
CA ALA A 166 -2.51 29.99 4.82
C ALA A 166 -1.52 30.26 5.96
N ALA A 167 -1.54 29.42 7.01
CA ALA A 167 -0.58 29.49 8.11
C ALA A 167 0.85 29.22 7.63
N LEU A 168 1.06 28.25 6.73
CA LEU A 168 2.38 27.98 6.14
C LEU A 168 2.86 29.17 5.31
N ASP A 169 2.02 29.75 4.47
CA ASP A 169 2.37 30.89 3.62
C ASP A 169 2.73 32.14 4.47
N ALA A 170 2.00 32.36 5.57
CA ALA A 170 2.25 33.47 6.49
C ALA A 170 3.48 33.23 7.39
N SER A 171 4.00 32.02 7.48
CA SER A 171 5.05 31.64 8.44
C SER A 171 6.42 32.26 8.16
N GLY A 172 6.69 32.72 6.94
CA GLY A 172 8.05 33.12 6.48
C GLY A 172 9.03 31.93 6.43
N LEU A 173 8.54 30.68 6.50
CA LEU A 173 9.38 29.47 6.49
C LEU A 173 10.08 29.28 5.16
N ARG A 174 9.44 29.73 4.08
CA ARG A 174 9.95 29.60 2.70
C ARG A 174 11.34 30.26 2.55
N GLU A 175 11.55 31.40 3.18
CA GLU A 175 12.79 32.20 3.14
C GLU A 175 13.78 31.72 4.21
N ARG A 176 13.29 31.39 5.41
CA ARG A 176 14.15 31.05 6.57
C ARG A 176 14.67 29.62 6.51
N ASP A 177 13.84 28.67 6.05
CA ASP A 177 14.17 27.24 5.93
C ASP A 177 13.41 26.61 4.75
N PRO A 178 13.97 26.72 3.52
CA PRO A 178 13.33 26.13 2.34
C PRO A 178 13.15 24.60 2.40
N ALA A 179 13.95 23.90 3.20
CA ALA A 179 13.80 22.45 3.36
C ALA A 179 12.56 22.11 4.19
N ALA A 180 12.40 22.78 5.34
CA ALA A 180 11.21 22.63 6.18
C ALA A 180 9.95 23.10 5.44
N TYR A 181 10.02 24.17 4.64
CA TYR A 181 8.90 24.60 3.82
C TYR A 181 8.46 23.52 2.81
N ARG A 182 9.40 22.89 2.09
CA ARG A 182 9.10 21.80 1.15
C ARG A 182 8.48 20.61 1.88
N GLN A 183 9.01 20.26 3.05
CA GLN A 183 8.47 19.20 3.90
C GLN A 183 7.01 19.49 4.27
N ARG A 184 6.73 20.71 4.77
CA ARG A 184 5.37 21.09 5.15
C ARG A 184 4.43 21.15 3.94
N THR A 185 4.92 21.58 2.78
CA THR A 185 4.14 21.56 1.53
C THR A 185 3.75 20.12 1.14
N PHE A 186 4.66 19.18 1.28
CA PHE A 186 4.36 17.75 1.08
C PHE A 186 3.27 17.27 2.05
N GLU A 187 3.41 17.53 3.35
CA GLU A 187 2.44 17.15 4.38
C GLU A 187 1.03 17.67 4.04
N LEU A 188 0.93 18.94 3.63
CA LEU A 188 -0.34 19.53 3.21
C LEU A 188 -0.89 18.94 1.90
N SER A 189 -0.04 18.41 1.02
CA SER A 189 -0.49 17.74 -0.20
C SER A 189 -1.18 16.40 0.07
N VAL A 190 -0.89 15.77 1.19
CA VAL A 190 -1.46 14.48 1.61
C VAL A 190 -2.45 14.61 2.78
N ALA A 191 -2.66 15.82 3.28
CA ALA A 191 -3.50 16.07 4.46
C ALA A 191 -4.94 15.55 4.32
N GLY A 192 -5.51 15.59 3.10
CA GLY A 192 -6.85 15.05 2.83
C GLY A 192 -6.99 13.53 2.99
N TYR A 193 -5.91 12.80 3.13
CA TYR A 193 -5.93 11.37 3.45
C TYR A 193 -6.19 11.08 4.93
N PHE A 194 -5.94 12.03 5.82
CA PHE A 194 -6.05 11.85 7.26
C PHE A 194 -7.45 12.20 7.79
N ALA A 195 -7.86 11.55 8.87
CA ALA A 195 -9.03 11.95 9.63
C ALA A 195 -8.79 13.31 10.29
N ASP A 196 -7.59 13.50 10.86
CA ASP A 196 -7.07 14.80 11.32
C ASP A 196 -5.95 15.26 10.36
N PRO A 197 -6.18 16.30 9.54
CA PRO A 197 -5.19 16.79 8.57
C PRO A 197 -3.82 17.17 9.18
N ASP A 198 -3.77 17.55 10.46
CA ASP A 198 -2.53 17.86 11.16
C ASP A 198 -1.63 16.64 11.37
N ARG A 199 -2.20 15.44 11.41
CA ARG A 199 -1.46 14.16 11.52
C ARG A 199 -0.60 13.86 10.29
N ALA A 200 -0.79 14.56 9.18
CA ALA A 200 0.08 14.43 8.00
C ALA A 200 1.56 14.70 8.29
N ARG A 201 1.88 15.45 9.37
CA ARG A 201 3.26 15.67 9.84
C ARG A 201 3.95 14.41 10.39
N ASP A 202 3.17 13.43 10.79
CA ASP A 202 3.64 12.16 11.35
C ASP A 202 3.99 11.13 10.26
N LEU A 203 3.67 11.43 9.00
CA LEU A 203 3.95 10.56 7.86
C LEU A 203 5.41 10.71 7.41
N THR A 204 6.05 9.57 7.13
CA THR A 204 7.36 9.56 6.47
C THR A 204 7.22 10.15 5.07
N PRO A 205 8.01 11.17 4.71
CA PRO A 205 7.93 11.78 3.39
C PRO A 205 8.27 10.80 2.28
N PHE A 206 7.51 10.89 1.19
CA PHE A 206 7.79 10.10 0.00
C PHE A 206 7.53 10.92 -1.28
N ARG A 207 7.95 10.38 -2.39
CA ARG A 207 7.68 10.96 -3.72
C ARG A 207 7.00 9.94 -4.59
N VAL A 208 6.07 10.40 -5.42
CA VAL A 208 5.40 9.58 -6.42
C VAL A 208 5.89 10.02 -7.80
N THR A 209 6.28 9.06 -8.61
CA THR A 209 6.60 9.29 -10.02
C THR A 209 5.30 9.44 -10.81
N GLY A 210 4.89 10.68 -11.10
CA GLY A 210 3.57 10.99 -11.67
C GLY A 210 3.26 10.24 -12.96
N ARG A 211 4.26 10.07 -13.88
CA ARG A 211 4.06 9.30 -15.12
C ARG A 211 3.70 7.83 -14.85
N VAL A 212 4.29 7.22 -13.82
CA VAL A 212 3.99 5.83 -13.44
C VAL A 212 2.59 5.74 -12.88
N GLN A 213 2.26 6.65 -11.97
CA GLN A 213 0.92 6.73 -11.40
C GLN A 213 -0.14 6.86 -12.50
N GLN A 214 0.06 7.81 -13.42
CA GLN A 214 -0.87 8.07 -14.51
C GLN A 214 -1.03 6.84 -15.41
N SER A 215 0.06 6.32 -15.98
CA SER A 215 0.00 5.20 -16.94
C SER A 215 -0.57 3.91 -16.32
N THR A 216 -0.25 3.65 -15.04
CA THR A 216 -0.80 2.49 -14.33
C THR A 216 -2.31 2.60 -14.17
N TRP A 217 -2.81 3.76 -13.72
CA TRP A 217 -4.24 3.96 -13.56
C TRP A 217 -5.00 4.01 -14.89
N GLU A 218 -4.44 4.63 -15.92
CA GLU A 218 -5.03 4.64 -17.26
C GLU A 218 -5.14 3.24 -17.87
N SER A 219 -4.16 2.36 -17.57
CA SER A 219 -4.15 0.98 -18.08
C SER A 219 -5.25 0.09 -17.52
N LEU A 220 -5.87 0.45 -16.39
CA LEU A 220 -7.03 -0.27 -15.86
C LEU A 220 -8.32 -0.01 -16.68
N GLY A 221 -8.40 1.12 -17.36
CA GLY A 221 -9.58 1.48 -18.15
C GLY A 221 -10.85 1.62 -17.32
N ASP A 222 -11.95 1.10 -17.87
CA ASP A 222 -13.24 1.00 -17.16
C ASP A 222 -13.33 -0.36 -16.47
N PHE A 223 -12.75 -0.43 -15.27
CA PHE A 223 -12.61 -1.68 -14.53
C PHE A 223 -13.64 -1.83 -13.42
N ASP A 224 -14.07 -3.08 -13.22
CA ASP A 224 -14.77 -3.56 -12.03
C ASP A 224 -14.27 -4.98 -11.70
N LEU A 225 -13.52 -5.10 -10.62
CA LEU A 225 -12.96 -6.37 -10.18
C LEU A 225 -13.93 -7.17 -9.30
N LEU A 226 -14.97 -6.54 -8.74
CA LEU A 226 -15.84 -7.15 -7.74
C LEU A 226 -16.49 -8.46 -8.20
N PRO A 227 -16.98 -8.59 -9.44
CA PRO A 227 -17.51 -9.87 -9.92
C PRO A 227 -16.48 -10.98 -9.93
N ALA A 228 -15.25 -10.68 -10.38
CA ALA A 228 -14.16 -11.66 -10.44
C ALA A 228 -13.66 -12.04 -9.04
N LEU A 229 -13.58 -11.08 -8.10
CA LEU A 229 -13.16 -11.36 -6.73
C LEU A 229 -14.05 -12.39 -6.02
N ARG A 230 -15.34 -12.47 -6.35
CA ARG A 230 -16.28 -13.48 -5.81
C ARG A 230 -15.90 -14.93 -6.15
N THR A 231 -15.08 -15.13 -7.16
CA THR A 231 -14.60 -16.47 -7.55
C THR A 231 -13.42 -16.94 -6.74
N LEU A 232 -12.70 -16.04 -6.07
CA LEU A 232 -11.53 -16.36 -5.29
C LEU A 232 -11.89 -17.08 -3.98
N ARG A 233 -10.99 -17.97 -3.56
CA ARG A 233 -11.09 -18.70 -2.30
C ARG A 233 -9.75 -18.59 -1.58
N VAL A 234 -9.51 -17.44 -0.98
CA VAL A 234 -8.29 -17.12 -0.25
C VAL A 234 -8.66 -16.43 1.07
N PRO A 235 -8.14 -16.89 2.23
CA PRO A 235 -8.33 -16.19 3.49
C PRO A 235 -7.86 -14.74 3.37
N ALA A 236 -8.72 -13.80 3.70
CA ALA A 236 -8.42 -12.38 3.57
C ALA A 236 -8.87 -11.57 4.80
N LEU A 237 -8.13 -10.50 5.08
CA LEU A 237 -8.49 -9.44 6.03
C LEU A 237 -8.51 -8.11 5.28
N VAL A 238 -9.58 -7.34 5.45
CA VAL A 238 -9.66 -5.94 5.02
C VAL A 238 -9.66 -5.06 6.26
N VAL A 239 -8.68 -4.18 6.37
CA VAL A 239 -8.61 -3.11 7.37
C VAL A 239 -8.85 -1.79 6.68
N HIS A 240 -9.70 -0.91 7.22
CA HIS A 240 -10.01 0.36 6.58
C HIS A 240 -10.44 1.42 7.61
N GLY A 241 -9.92 2.64 7.44
CA GLY A 241 -10.31 3.80 8.23
C GLY A 241 -11.72 4.28 7.87
N ARG A 242 -12.58 4.52 8.89
CA ARG A 242 -13.95 5.02 8.63
C ARG A 242 -13.98 6.41 8.03
N GLN A 243 -12.93 7.21 8.27
CA GLN A 243 -12.77 8.56 7.74
C GLN A 243 -11.83 8.60 6.51
N ASP A 244 -11.53 7.45 5.89
CA ASP A 244 -10.78 7.41 4.63
C ASP A 244 -11.55 8.16 3.52
N PRO A 245 -10.89 9.00 2.68
CA PRO A 245 -11.50 9.53 1.48
C PRO A 245 -11.90 8.46 0.47
N ILE A 246 -11.28 7.27 0.49
CA ILE A 246 -11.81 6.09 -0.20
C ILE A 246 -13.03 5.61 0.57
N PRO A 247 -14.23 5.59 -0.05
CA PRO A 247 -15.45 5.27 0.68
C PRO A 247 -15.38 3.91 1.38
N LEU A 248 -15.80 3.83 2.64
CA LEU A 248 -15.92 2.57 3.36
C LEU A 248 -16.72 1.52 2.57
N ALA A 249 -17.71 1.95 1.79
CA ALA A 249 -18.49 1.08 0.90
C ALA A 249 -17.61 0.38 -0.15
N SER A 250 -16.52 1.00 -0.61
CA SER A 250 -15.55 0.36 -1.52
C SER A 250 -14.82 -0.79 -0.85
N ALA A 251 -14.30 -0.57 0.34
CA ALA A 251 -13.61 -1.60 1.12
C ALA A 251 -14.58 -2.72 1.55
N ALA A 252 -15.80 -2.37 1.94
CA ALA A 252 -16.86 -3.33 2.29
C ALA A 252 -17.24 -4.21 1.09
N ALA A 253 -17.35 -3.64 -0.11
CA ALA A 253 -17.62 -4.41 -1.34
C ALA A 253 -16.50 -5.42 -1.66
N VAL A 254 -15.24 -5.03 -1.47
CA VAL A 254 -14.09 -5.95 -1.60
C VAL A 254 -14.18 -7.07 -0.56
N ALA A 255 -14.45 -6.71 0.70
CA ALA A 255 -14.55 -7.69 1.79
C ALA A 255 -15.70 -8.69 1.54
N GLU A 256 -16.87 -8.20 1.12
CA GLU A 256 -18.02 -9.06 0.75
C GLU A 256 -17.66 -9.99 -0.40
N ALA A 257 -17.06 -9.46 -1.47
CA ALA A 257 -16.70 -10.26 -2.65
C ALA A 257 -15.73 -11.40 -2.32
N LEU A 258 -14.79 -11.17 -1.40
CA LEU A 258 -13.80 -12.16 -0.97
C LEU A 258 -14.31 -13.07 0.17
N GLY A 259 -15.41 -12.74 0.85
CA GLY A 259 -15.77 -13.33 2.14
C GLY A 259 -14.70 -13.06 3.22
N ALA A 260 -14.09 -11.88 3.18
CA ALA A 260 -12.97 -11.52 4.04
C ALA A 260 -13.43 -11.16 5.47
N ARG A 261 -12.54 -11.35 6.45
CA ARG A 261 -12.66 -10.69 7.76
C ARG A 261 -12.49 -9.18 7.59
N THR A 262 -13.11 -8.40 8.44
CA THR A 262 -13.05 -6.93 8.39
C THR A 262 -12.62 -6.33 9.72
N CYS A 263 -11.89 -5.22 9.63
CA CYS A 263 -11.60 -4.34 10.75
C CYS A 263 -11.78 -2.88 10.30
N TRP A 264 -12.82 -2.23 10.81
CA TRP A 264 -13.08 -0.81 10.53
C TRP A 264 -12.55 0.03 11.68
N LEU A 265 -11.61 0.93 11.37
CA LEU A 265 -10.92 1.75 12.37
C LEU A 265 -11.63 3.10 12.53
N ASP A 266 -12.06 3.40 13.75
CA ASP A 266 -12.58 4.72 14.10
C ASP A 266 -11.43 5.73 14.21
N ASP A 267 -11.72 7.02 14.01
CA ASP A 267 -10.76 8.12 14.05
C ASP A 267 -9.51 7.84 13.17
N CYS A 268 -9.76 7.31 11.99
CA CYS A 268 -8.74 6.87 11.04
C CYS A 268 -9.15 7.19 9.61
N GLY A 269 -8.27 7.89 8.90
CA GLY A 269 -8.34 8.10 7.46
C GLY A 269 -7.65 6.97 6.70
N HIS A 270 -6.92 7.36 5.64
CA HIS A 270 -6.23 6.45 4.73
C HIS A 270 -4.87 5.92 5.26
N VAL A 271 -4.41 6.38 6.44
CA VAL A 271 -3.04 6.11 6.91
C VAL A 271 -3.06 5.41 8.29
N PRO A 272 -3.63 4.18 8.37
CA PRO A 272 -3.87 3.50 9.64
C PRO A 272 -2.60 3.19 10.42
N TYR A 273 -1.47 2.98 9.74
CA TYR A 273 -0.17 2.75 10.37
C TYR A 273 0.40 4.00 11.08
N VAL A 274 -0.18 5.19 10.83
CA VAL A 274 0.12 6.44 11.53
C VAL A 274 -1.01 6.77 12.51
N GLU A 275 -2.26 6.69 12.07
CA GLU A 275 -3.41 7.16 12.85
C GLU A 275 -3.86 6.17 13.93
N GLN A 276 -3.86 4.87 13.63
CA GLN A 276 -4.32 3.80 14.53
C GLN A 276 -3.34 2.61 14.58
N PRO A 277 -2.03 2.83 14.87
CA PRO A 277 -1.01 1.77 14.75
C PRO A 277 -1.25 0.59 15.67
N ALA A 278 -1.79 0.80 16.87
CA ALA A 278 -2.06 -0.27 17.83
C ALA A 278 -3.21 -1.18 17.37
N ALA A 279 -4.33 -0.59 16.94
CA ALA A 279 -5.48 -1.32 16.45
C ALA A 279 -5.16 -2.07 15.13
N LEU A 280 -4.42 -1.42 14.23
CA LEU A 280 -3.91 -2.06 13.02
C LEU A 280 -3.07 -3.29 13.34
N ARG A 281 -2.08 -3.14 14.22
CA ARG A 281 -1.20 -4.23 14.65
C ARG A 281 -2.00 -5.39 15.24
N GLU A 282 -2.93 -5.11 16.15
CA GLU A 282 -3.78 -6.13 16.78
C GLU A 282 -4.58 -6.90 15.73
N ALA A 283 -5.29 -6.20 14.85
CA ALA A 283 -6.13 -6.83 13.84
C ALA A 283 -5.33 -7.73 12.88
N VAL A 284 -4.20 -7.23 12.38
CA VAL A 284 -3.35 -7.96 11.43
C VAL A 284 -2.68 -9.17 12.12
N THR A 285 -2.11 -8.98 13.32
CA THR A 285 -1.44 -10.08 14.04
C THR A 285 -2.43 -11.20 14.38
N ARG A 286 -3.61 -10.86 14.89
CA ARG A 286 -4.68 -11.84 15.17
C ARG A 286 -5.08 -12.63 13.94
N PHE A 287 -5.32 -11.95 12.81
CA PHE A 287 -5.67 -12.61 11.57
C PHE A 287 -4.57 -13.58 11.08
N LEU A 288 -3.31 -13.14 11.11
CA LEU A 288 -2.19 -13.96 10.70
C LEU A 288 -1.99 -15.18 11.60
N ASP A 289 -2.11 -15.02 12.91
CA ASP A 289 -1.98 -16.10 13.90
C ASP A 289 -3.13 -17.13 13.76
N ASP A 290 -4.37 -16.66 13.62
CA ASP A 290 -5.55 -17.53 13.46
C ASP A 290 -5.51 -18.36 12.15
N THR A 291 -4.82 -17.88 11.12
CA THR A 291 -4.81 -18.50 9.80
C THR A 291 -3.51 -19.24 9.47
N GLU A 292 -2.51 -19.18 10.33
CA GLU A 292 -1.21 -19.84 10.09
C GLU A 292 -1.33 -21.37 9.99
N GLY A 293 -2.19 -21.98 10.80
CA GLY A 293 -2.45 -23.43 10.77
C GLY A 293 -3.23 -23.96 9.56
N LEU A 294 -3.84 -23.07 8.78
CA LEU A 294 -4.64 -23.45 7.59
C LEU A 294 -3.77 -23.72 6.34
N VAL A 295 -2.49 -23.38 6.37
CA VAL A 295 -1.57 -23.39 5.22
C VAL A 295 -0.65 -24.61 5.20
N THR A 296 -0.64 -25.42 6.25
CA THR A 296 0.24 -26.59 6.43
C THR A 296 -0.44 -27.93 6.08
N GLY A 297 -1.62 -27.88 5.44
CA GLY A 297 -2.36 -29.06 5.02
C GLY A 297 -2.33 -29.31 3.52
#